data_33eca8866b0b6d5b7a78891fee3a923a
#
_entry.id   33eca8866b0b6d5b7a78891fee3a923a
#
_cell.length_a   1.000
_cell.length_b   1.000
_cell.length_c   1.000
_cell.angle_alpha   90.00
_cell.angle_beta   90.00
_cell.angle_gamma   90.00
#
_symmetry.space_group_name_H-M   'P 1'
#
loop_
_entity.id
_entity.type
_entity.pdbx_description
1 polymer ?
#
loop_
_entity_poly.entity_id
_entity_poly.type
_entity_poly.pdbx_seq_one_letter_code
_entity_poly.pdbx_strand_id
1 'polypeptide(L)'
;MSTQSQRNGLDKVLEAVVRRGTVTGPDGSLLALFPIAIPPREGEALSRWVAQEQAASTIETGFGYGISTLYIFSGLLSRSDANFRHVAIDPNQITGFSSLGLRLVGEAGLTDRLEFHEEGSELALPRFVSQKREFDFAFIDGNHRLDGVFLDLIYLGRLLRGDSVIFLDDYQLPAIRKAVSFCTRNLEWTIEENGVADETHHWVVLRTAQAARPRAFDHFVDF
;
A
#
# COMPACT_ATOMS: atom_id res chain seq x y z
N MET A 1 -20.42 -3.60 12.67
CA MET A 1 -19.68 -3.68 13.97
C MET A 1 -19.30 -2.28 14.42
N SER A 2 -19.08 -2.04 15.74
CA SER A 2 -18.55 -0.75 16.21
C SER A 2 -17.07 -0.63 15.86
N THR A 3 -16.57 0.60 15.72
CA THR A 3 -15.14 0.88 15.44
C THR A 3 -14.23 0.25 16.50
N GLN A 4 -14.65 0.26 17.78
CA GLN A 4 -13.88 -0.39 18.85
C GLN A 4 -13.80 -1.91 18.69
N SER A 5 -14.89 -2.56 18.25
CA SER A 5 -14.89 -4.01 17.98
C SER A 5 -13.96 -4.36 16.82
N GLN A 6 -13.96 -3.54 15.75
CA GLN A 6 -13.06 -3.71 14.61
C GLN A 6 -11.60 -3.54 15.02
N ARG A 7 -11.28 -2.52 15.83
CA ARG A 7 -9.93 -2.31 16.36
C ARG A 7 -9.46 -3.52 17.18
N ASN A 8 -10.26 -4.00 18.11
CA ASN A 8 -9.90 -5.16 18.93
C ASN A 8 -9.69 -6.43 18.08
N GLY A 9 -10.51 -6.64 17.04
CA GLY A 9 -10.34 -7.74 16.09
C GLY A 9 -9.04 -7.65 15.31
N LEU A 10 -8.76 -6.46 14.77
CA LEU A 10 -7.53 -6.16 14.03
C LEU A 10 -6.27 -6.40 14.88
N ASP A 11 -6.21 -5.80 16.07
CA ASP A 11 -5.05 -5.89 16.96
C ASP A 11 -4.77 -7.36 17.32
N LYS A 12 -5.82 -8.14 17.61
CA LYS A 12 -5.69 -9.57 17.91
C LYS A 12 -5.12 -10.36 16.74
N VAL A 13 -5.60 -10.12 15.52
CA VAL A 13 -5.12 -10.83 14.31
C VAL A 13 -3.69 -10.43 14.02
N LEU A 14 -3.42 -9.14 13.96
CA LEU A 14 -2.09 -8.59 13.62
C LEU A 14 -1.02 -9.07 14.62
N GLU A 15 -1.27 -8.94 15.93
CA GLU A 15 -0.37 -9.42 16.96
C GLU A 15 -0.10 -10.93 16.84
N ALA A 16 -1.16 -11.72 16.63
CA ALA A 16 -1.04 -13.17 16.54
C ALA A 16 -0.20 -13.61 15.34
N VAL A 17 -0.41 -13.01 14.15
CA VAL A 17 0.27 -13.38 12.91
C VAL A 17 1.72 -12.90 12.93
N VAL A 18 1.95 -11.65 13.29
CA VAL A 18 3.30 -11.05 13.35
C VAL A 18 4.18 -11.75 14.39
N ARG A 19 3.66 -12.02 15.60
CA ARG A 19 4.42 -12.72 16.65
C ARG A 19 4.78 -14.15 16.26
N ARG A 20 3.93 -14.85 15.51
CA ARG A 20 4.21 -16.21 15.04
C ARG A 20 5.18 -16.21 13.86
N GLY A 21 5.23 -15.14 13.07
CA GLY A 21 5.97 -15.08 11.80
C GLY A 21 5.46 -16.08 10.76
N THR A 22 4.24 -16.62 10.95
CA THR A 22 3.63 -17.62 10.07
C THR A 22 2.13 -17.40 9.91
N VAL A 23 1.61 -17.82 8.77
CA VAL A 23 0.18 -17.91 8.48
C VAL A 23 -0.19 -19.37 8.21
N THR A 24 -1.38 -19.79 8.65
CA THR A 24 -1.83 -21.17 8.46
C THR A 24 -2.47 -21.32 7.08
N GLY A 25 -1.93 -22.21 6.24
CA GLY A 25 -2.48 -22.58 4.94
C GLY A 25 -3.81 -23.31 5.02
N PRO A 26 -4.52 -23.50 3.88
CA PRO A 26 -5.80 -24.22 3.83
C PRO A 26 -5.70 -25.67 4.26
N ASP A 27 -4.55 -26.29 4.06
CA ASP A 27 -4.22 -27.67 4.44
C ASP A 27 -3.70 -27.81 5.88
N GLY A 28 -3.66 -26.73 6.64
CA GLY A 28 -3.11 -26.69 7.99
C GLY A 28 -1.59 -26.49 8.04
N SER A 29 -0.89 -26.38 6.91
CA SER A 29 0.53 -26.07 6.87
C SER A 29 0.83 -24.69 7.42
N LEU A 30 2.02 -24.52 8.01
CA LEU A 30 2.50 -23.21 8.45
C LEU A 30 3.39 -22.60 7.35
N LEU A 31 2.94 -21.51 6.77
CA LEU A 31 3.67 -20.76 5.75
C LEU A 31 4.41 -19.60 6.40
N ALA A 32 5.69 -19.43 6.05
CA ALA A 32 6.48 -18.30 6.54
C ALA A 32 5.89 -16.98 6.02
N LEU A 33 5.72 -16.02 6.91
CA LEU A 33 5.22 -14.68 6.60
C LEU A 33 6.31 -13.84 5.95
N PHE A 34 7.52 -13.92 6.52
CA PHE A 34 8.68 -13.15 6.04
C PHE A 34 9.57 -14.01 5.12
N PRO A 35 10.21 -13.43 4.10
CA PRO A 35 10.34 -12.00 3.79
C PRO A 35 9.25 -11.44 2.87
N ILE A 36 8.15 -12.17 2.64
CA ILE A 36 7.10 -11.74 1.69
C ILE A 36 6.30 -10.54 2.23
N ALA A 37 5.99 -10.57 3.53
CA ALA A 37 5.24 -9.49 4.17
C ALA A 37 6.18 -8.42 4.73
N ILE A 38 5.72 -7.19 4.74
CA ILE A 38 6.45 -6.08 5.37
C ILE A 38 6.70 -6.38 6.85
N PRO A 39 7.90 -6.05 7.39
CA PRO A 39 8.22 -6.29 8.79
C PRO A 39 7.47 -5.30 9.71
N PRO A 40 7.34 -5.63 11.01
CA PRO A 40 6.56 -4.82 11.95
C PRO A 40 6.95 -3.34 11.98
N ARG A 41 8.23 -3.02 11.95
CA ARG A 41 8.73 -1.64 11.98
C ARG A 41 8.25 -0.82 10.78
N GLU A 42 8.22 -1.40 9.62
CA GLU A 42 7.68 -0.78 8.41
C GLU A 42 6.17 -0.65 8.48
N GLY A 43 5.46 -1.71 8.88
CA GLY A 43 4.02 -1.67 9.09
C GLY A 43 3.58 -0.60 10.08
N GLU A 44 4.30 -0.43 11.20
CA GLU A 44 4.07 0.65 12.18
C GLU A 44 4.28 2.04 11.55
N ALA A 45 5.32 2.20 10.71
CA ALA A 45 5.55 3.44 9.98
C ALA A 45 4.42 3.71 8.98
N LEU A 46 3.98 2.69 8.23
CA LEU A 46 2.84 2.78 7.30
C LEU A 46 1.56 3.20 8.03
N SER A 47 1.22 2.52 9.14
CA SER A 47 0.06 2.85 9.96
C SER A 47 0.12 4.29 10.49
N ARG A 48 1.28 4.73 10.95
CA ARG A 48 1.52 6.10 11.42
C ARG A 48 1.27 7.13 10.31
N TRP A 49 1.78 6.90 9.11
CA TRP A 49 1.59 7.81 7.98
C TRP A 49 0.11 7.90 7.57
N VAL A 50 -0.60 6.77 7.47
CA VAL A 50 -2.05 6.76 7.19
C VAL A 50 -2.83 7.57 8.24
N ALA A 51 -2.45 7.44 9.52
CA ALA A 51 -3.09 8.18 10.61
C ALA A 51 -2.76 9.69 10.57
N GLN A 52 -1.52 10.07 10.28
CA GLN A 52 -1.07 11.47 10.19
C GLN A 52 -1.77 12.21 9.05
N GLU A 53 -1.91 11.57 7.88
CA GLU A 53 -2.61 12.12 6.72
C GLU A 53 -4.13 12.16 6.92
N GLN A 54 -4.66 11.62 8.00
CA GLN A 54 -6.11 11.51 8.22
C GLN A 54 -6.82 10.88 7.02
N ALA A 55 -6.14 9.94 6.35
CA ALA A 55 -6.63 9.31 5.13
C ALA A 55 -7.99 8.62 5.36
N ALA A 56 -8.90 8.73 4.42
CA ALA A 56 -10.21 8.08 4.43
C ALA A 56 -10.40 7.10 3.27
N SER A 57 -9.72 7.34 2.16
CA SER A 57 -9.75 6.52 0.94
C SER A 57 -8.32 6.15 0.56
N THR A 58 -7.95 4.89 0.79
CA THR A 58 -6.59 4.40 0.56
C THR A 58 -6.56 3.34 -0.52
N ILE A 59 -5.42 3.20 -1.21
CA ILE A 59 -5.21 2.18 -2.24
C ILE A 59 -3.84 1.54 -2.07
N GLU A 60 -3.75 0.22 -2.33
CA GLU A 60 -2.46 -0.47 -2.42
C GLU A 60 -2.35 -1.31 -3.70
N THR A 61 -1.12 -1.44 -4.22
CA THR A 61 -0.71 -2.43 -5.22
C THR A 61 0.24 -3.44 -4.57
N GLY A 62 -0.10 -4.73 -4.69
CA GLY A 62 0.48 -5.80 -3.88
C GLY A 62 -0.30 -5.98 -2.57
N PHE A 63 -0.86 -7.16 -2.37
CA PHE A 63 -1.67 -7.48 -1.18
C PHE A 63 -1.06 -8.66 -0.41
N GLY A 64 -0.54 -9.65 -1.14
CA GLY A 64 0.13 -10.81 -0.56
C GLY A 64 -0.66 -11.48 0.55
N TYR A 65 -0.09 -11.56 1.75
CA TYR A 65 -0.77 -12.08 2.95
C TYR A 65 -1.66 -11.02 3.65
N GLY A 66 -1.80 -9.81 3.09
CA GLY A 66 -2.66 -8.75 3.62
C GLY A 66 -2.12 -8.05 4.87
N ILE A 67 -0.82 -8.19 5.17
CA ILE A 67 -0.22 -7.59 6.37
C ILE A 67 -0.14 -6.06 6.24
N SER A 68 0.25 -5.53 5.09
CA SER A 68 0.20 -4.10 4.77
C SER A 68 -1.21 -3.55 4.96
N THR A 69 -2.22 -4.23 4.41
CA THR A 69 -3.64 -3.87 4.59
C THR A 69 -4.03 -3.79 6.06
N LEU A 70 -3.61 -4.74 6.90
CA LEU A 70 -3.94 -4.70 8.34
C LEU A 70 -3.28 -3.48 9.02
N TYR A 71 -2.06 -3.10 8.67
CA TYR A 71 -1.43 -1.88 9.17
C TYR A 71 -2.09 -0.61 8.63
N ILE A 72 -2.51 -0.58 7.36
CA ILE A 72 -3.31 0.51 6.80
C ILE A 72 -4.62 0.65 7.56
N PHE A 73 -5.33 -0.45 7.83
CA PHE A 73 -6.54 -0.41 8.65
C PHE A 73 -6.29 0.06 10.09
N SER A 74 -5.13 -0.26 10.67
CA SER A 74 -4.76 0.28 11.99
C SER A 74 -4.68 1.81 11.97
N GLY A 75 -4.07 2.38 10.94
CA GLY A 75 -4.03 3.83 10.72
C GLY A 75 -5.43 4.43 10.48
N LEU A 76 -6.22 3.81 9.60
CA LEU A 76 -7.59 4.25 9.27
C LEU A 76 -8.53 4.23 10.47
N LEU A 77 -8.42 3.22 11.33
CA LEU A 77 -9.22 3.11 12.57
C LEU A 77 -8.82 4.12 13.66
N SER A 78 -7.71 4.86 13.50
CA SER A 78 -7.33 5.94 14.41
C SER A 78 -8.18 7.21 14.22
N ARG A 79 -8.90 7.32 13.10
CA ARG A 79 -9.78 8.44 12.80
C ARG A 79 -10.94 8.53 13.80
N SER A 80 -11.41 9.75 14.00
CA SER A 80 -12.62 10.00 14.83
C SER A 80 -13.92 9.57 14.14
N ASP A 81 -13.93 9.56 12.79
CA ASP A 81 -15.04 9.06 12.00
C ASP A 81 -14.74 7.64 11.48
N ALA A 82 -15.78 6.80 11.42
CA ALA A 82 -15.65 5.44 10.93
C ALA A 82 -15.86 5.31 9.41
N ASN A 83 -15.86 6.42 8.67
CA ASN A 83 -16.11 6.42 7.24
C ASN A 83 -14.79 6.37 6.46
N PHE A 84 -14.31 5.14 6.22
CA PHE A 84 -13.12 4.90 5.42
C PHE A 84 -13.29 3.67 4.53
N ARG A 85 -12.51 3.62 3.47
CA ARG A 85 -12.40 2.47 2.56
C ARG A 85 -10.94 2.26 2.16
N HIS A 86 -10.61 1.01 1.92
CA HIS A 86 -9.33 0.58 1.39
C HIS A 86 -9.54 -0.25 0.13
N VAL A 87 -8.75 0.03 -0.91
CA VAL A 87 -8.73 -0.72 -2.17
C VAL A 87 -7.40 -1.45 -2.27
N ALA A 88 -7.43 -2.76 -2.51
CA ALA A 88 -6.23 -3.55 -2.73
C ALA A 88 -6.28 -4.25 -4.09
N ILE A 89 -5.14 -4.27 -4.78
CA ILE A 89 -4.97 -4.85 -6.11
C ILE A 89 -3.85 -5.88 -6.05
N ASP A 90 -4.16 -7.16 -6.37
CA ASP A 90 -3.18 -8.24 -6.43
C ASP A 90 -3.66 -9.35 -7.35
N PRO A 91 -2.92 -9.74 -8.40
CA PRO A 91 -3.33 -10.79 -9.32
C PRO A 91 -3.16 -12.22 -8.76
N ASN A 92 -2.57 -12.39 -7.58
CA ASN A 92 -2.09 -13.68 -7.10
C ASN A 92 -2.81 -14.21 -5.86
N GLN A 93 -3.91 -13.59 -5.41
CA GLN A 93 -4.55 -14.00 -4.16
C GLN A 93 -5.02 -15.46 -4.15
N ILE A 94 -5.69 -15.90 -5.21
CA ILE A 94 -6.15 -17.28 -5.29
C ILE A 94 -4.97 -18.22 -5.56
N THR A 95 -4.16 -17.94 -6.57
CA THR A 95 -3.14 -18.86 -7.07
C THR A 95 -1.85 -18.87 -6.27
N GLY A 96 -1.39 -17.72 -5.78
CA GLY A 96 -0.13 -17.56 -5.06
C GLY A 96 -0.29 -17.59 -3.53
N PHE A 97 -1.39 -17.04 -3.03
CA PHE A 97 -1.58 -16.84 -1.59
C PHE A 97 -2.78 -17.58 -1.00
N SER A 98 -3.47 -18.45 -1.81
CA SER A 98 -4.61 -19.25 -1.35
C SER A 98 -5.68 -18.43 -0.61
N SER A 99 -5.87 -17.18 -1.01
CA SER A 99 -6.78 -16.19 -0.40
C SER A 99 -6.53 -15.93 1.10
N LEU A 100 -5.31 -16.17 1.57
CA LEU A 100 -4.97 -16.04 2.99
C LEU A 100 -5.04 -14.60 3.47
N GLY A 101 -4.67 -13.62 2.66
CA GLY A 101 -4.80 -12.21 2.99
C GLY A 101 -6.26 -11.80 3.20
N LEU A 102 -7.15 -12.19 2.29
CA LEU A 102 -8.59 -11.94 2.40
C LEU A 102 -9.18 -12.60 3.67
N ARG A 103 -8.71 -13.81 4.00
CA ARG A 103 -9.11 -14.49 5.24
C ARG A 103 -8.70 -13.70 6.48
N LEU A 104 -7.46 -13.21 6.56
CA LEU A 104 -6.98 -12.43 7.71
C LEU A 104 -7.77 -11.14 7.89
N VAL A 105 -8.08 -10.43 6.79
CA VAL A 105 -8.97 -9.25 6.84
C VAL A 105 -10.37 -9.62 7.34
N GLY A 106 -10.89 -10.79 6.93
CA GLY A 106 -12.16 -11.32 7.44
C GLY A 106 -12.13 -11.64 8.94
N GLU A 107 -11.06 -12.29 9.41
CA GLU A 107 -10.85 -12.58 10.85
C GLU A 107 -10.74 -11.30 11.68
N ALA A 108 -10.20 -10.22 11.11
CA ALA A 108 -10.18 -8.89 11.73
C ALA A 108 -11.55 -8.18 11.73
N GLY A 109 -12.56 -8.71 11.01
CA GLY A 109 -13.89 -8.12 10.88
C GLY A 109 -13.93 -6.86 10.00
N LEU A 110 -13.08 -6.79 8.99
CA LEU A 110 -12.88 -5.60 8.14
C LEU A 110 -13.21 -5.84 6.65
N THR A 111 -13.82 -6.98 6.31
CA THR A 111 -14.19 -7.32 4.92
C THR A 111 -15.04 -6.21 4.27
N ASP A 112 -15.99 -5.62 4.99
CA ASP A 112 -16.86 -4.56 4.47
C ASP A 112 -16.14 -3.24 4.20
N ARG A 113 -14.87 -3.13 4.62
CA ARG A 113 -14.00 -1.97 4.44
C ARG A 113 -13.00 -2.14 3.30
N LEU A 114 -12.82 -3.37 2.83
CA LEU A 114 -11.92 -3.75 1.75
C LEU A 114 -12.69 -3.88 0.43
N GLU A 115 -12.20 -3.23 -0.60
CA GLU A 115 -12.53 -3.49 -2.00
C GLU A 115 -11.32 -4.15 -2.64
N PHE A 116 -11.43 -5.43 -2.96
CA PHE A 116 -10.33 -6.21 -3.51
C PHE A 116 -10.50 -6.45 -5.01
N HIS A 117 -9.40 -6.29 -5.77
CA HIS A 117 -9.32 -6.54 -7.20
C HIS A 117 -8.25 -7.59 -7.49
N GLU A 118 -8.68 -8.78 -7.95
CA GLU A 118 -7.78 -9.87 -8.35
C GLU A 118 -7.34 -9.70 -9.81
N GLU A 119 -6.49 -8.73 -10.05
CA GLU A 119 -5.95 -8.39 -11.37
C GLU A 119 -4.64 -7.61 -11.21
N GLY A 120 -3.88 -7.45 -12.30
CA GLY A 120 -2.69 -6.64 -12.31
C GLY A 120 -3.01 -5.14 -12.19
N SER A 121 -2.11 -4.39 -11.55
CA SER A 121 -2.23 -2.94 -11.40
C SER A 121 -2.27 -2.23 -12.75
N GLU A 122 -1.59 -2.78 -13.78
CA GLU A 122 -1.58 -2.29 -15.15
C GLU A 122 -2.96 -2.32 -15.83
N LEU A 123 -3.91 -3.08 -15.31
CA LEU A 123 -5.30 -3.14 -15.76
C LEU A 123 -6.23 -2.32 -14.86
N ALA A 124 -6.05 -2.44 -13.55
CA ALA A 124 -6.91 -1.78 -12.56
C ALA A 124 -6.74 -0.26 -12.55
N LEU A 125 -5.51 0.23 -12.43
CA LEU A 125 -5.24 1.65 -12.26
C LEU A 125 -5.71 2.53 -13.45
N PRO A 126 -5.45 2.17 -14.73
CA PRO A 126 -6.01 2.92 -15.87
C PRO A 126 -7.53 2.96 -15.86
N ARG A 127 -8.17 1.87 -15.47
CA ARG A 127 -9.64 1.81 -15.35
C ARG A 127 -10.14 2.77 -14.26
N PHE A 128 -9.48 2.81 -13.10
CA PHE A 128 -9.83 3.73 -12.02
C PHE A 128 -9.67 5.20 -12.44
N VAL A 129 -8.64 5.52 -13.21
CA VAL A 129 -8.49 6.87 -13.80
C VAL A 129 -9.66 7.20 -14.71
N SER A 130 -10.07 6.27 -15.58
CA SER A 130 -11.24 6.49 -16.49
C SER A 130 -12.55 6.66 -15.71
N GLN A 131 -12.67 6.03 -14.54
CA GLN A 131 -13.78 6.15 -13.60
C GLN A 131 -13.70 7.40 -12.71
N LYS A 132 -12.62 8.19 -12.82
CA LYS A 132 -12.37 9.39 -12.00
C LYS A 132 -12.37 9.09 -10.50
N ARG A 133 -11.83 7.93 -10.11
CA ARG A 133 -11.67 7.60 -8.69
C ARG A 133 -10.58 8.49 -8.08
N GLU A 134 -10.73 8.78 -6.79
CA GLU A 134 -9.77 9.58 -6.03
C GLU A 134 -9.44 8.91 -4.70
N PHE A 135 -8.18 9.04 -4.30
CA PHE A 135 -7.65 8.49 -3.04
C PHE A 135 -6.84 9.55 -2.29
N ASP A 136 -6.67 9.33 -0.99
CA ASP A 136 -5.93 10.22 -0.09
C ASP A 136 -4.51 9.70 0.20
N PHE A 137 -4.30 8.40 0.02
CA PHE A 137 -3.06 7.71 0.38
C PHE A 137 -2.87 6.47 -0.50
N ALA A 138 -1.63 6.20 -0.90
CA ALA A 138 -1.29 4.98 -1.63
C ALA A 138 -0.12 4.23 -0.97
N PHE A 139 -0.16 2.90 -1.07
CA PHE A 139 0.95 2.01 -0.75
C PHE A 139 1.32 1.19 -1.98
N ILE A 140 2.63 1.05 -2.26
CA ILE A 140 3.16 0.30 -3.41
C ILE A 140 4.11 -0.77 -2.90
N ASP A 141 3.75 -2.03 -3.10
CA ASP A 141 4.53 -3.22 -2.80
C ASP A 141 4.15 -4.37 -3.76
N GLY A 142 4.03 -4.07 -5.05
CA GLY A 142 3.55 -5.02 -6.05
C GLY A 142 4.66 -5.53 -6.95
N ASN A 143 4.84 -4.91 -8.11
CA ASN A 143 5.82 -5.30 -9.11
C ASN A 143 7.12 -4.50 -8.94
N HIS A 144 8.20 -5.16 -8.52
CA HIS A 144 9.49 -4.51 -8.24
C HIS A 144 10.35 -4.25 -9.48
N ARG A 145 9.87 -4.57 -10.68
CA ARG A 145 10.54 -4.20 -11.93
C ARG A 145 10.25 -2.74 -12.26
N LEU A 146 11.22 -2.10 -12.92
CA LEU A 146 11.12 -0.67 -13.23
C LEU A 146 9.84 -0.30 -13.99
N ASP A 147 9.45 -1.10 -14.98
CA ASP A 147 8.23 -0.89 -15.76
C ASP A 147 6.97 -0.95 -14.90
N GLY A 148 6.88 -1.90 -13.97
CA GLY A 148 5.74 -2.07 -13.07
C GLY A 148 5.62 -0.93 -12.07
N VAL A 149 6.66 -0.69 -11.26
CA VAL A 149 6.61 0.38 -10.24
C VAL A 149 6.47 1.76 -10.87
N PHE A 150 7.05 1.97 -12.05
CA PHE A 150 6.92 3.23 -12.76
C PHE A 150 5.47 3.47 -13.21
N LEU A 151 4.82 2.43 -13.74
CA LEU A 151 3.41 2.48 -14.11
C LEU A 151 2.54 2.79 -12.89
N ASP A 152 2.75 2.10 -11.77
CA ASP A 152 2.01 2.32 -10.53
C ASP A 152 2.14 3.77 -10.06
N LEU A 153 3.36 4.31 -9.99
CA LEU A 153 3.61 5.70 -9.60
C LEU A 153 2.89 6.71 -10.50
N ILE A 154 2.95 6.51 -11.84
CA ILE A 154 2.31 7.43 -12.80
C ILE A 154 0.79 7.42 -12.67
N TYR A 155 0.18 6.25 -12.52
CA TYR A 155 -1.28 6.17 -12.40
C TYR A 155 -1.77 6.58 -11.02
N LEU A 156 -1.08 6.20 -9.95
CA LEU A 156 -1.42 6.64 -8.60
C LEU A 156 -1.29 8.15 -8.45
N GLY A 157 -0.27 8.78 -9.07
CA GLY A 157 -0.19 10.24 -9.11
C GLY A 157 -1.35 10.95 -9.80
N ARG A 158 -2.15 10.23 -10.63
CA ARG A 158 -3.38 10.74 -11.24
C ARG A 158 -4.63 10.45 -10.43
N LEU A 159 -4.56 9.47 -9.55
CA LEU A 159 -5.65 9.00 -8.71
C LEU A 159 -5.63 9.64 -7.32
N LEU A 160 -4.47 10.12 -6.90
CA LEU A 160 -4.33 10.80 -5.63
C LEU A 160 -4.74 12.27 -5.73
N ARG A 161 -5.38 12.77 -4.70
CA ARG A 161 -5.56 14.21 -4.51
C ARG A 161 -4.19 14.88 -4.42
N GLY A 162 -4.11 16.14 -4.80
CA GLY A 162 -2.87 16.89 -4.65
C GLY A 162 -2.41 16.92 -3.20
N ASP A 163 -1.10 16.95 -2.99
CA ASP A 163 -0.46 16.93 -1.66
C ASP A 163 -0.69 15.64 -0.86
N SER A 164 -0.95 14.53 -1.56
CA SER A 164 -1.15 13.22 -0.94
C SER A 164 0.16 12.43 -0.83
N VAL A 165 0.12 11.40 0.00
CA VAL A 165 1.29 10.54 0.29
C VAL A 165 1.24 9.23 -0.48
N ILE A 166 2.40 8.84 -1.01
CA ILE A 166 2.68 7.49 -1.51
C ILE A 166 3.78 6.88 -0.65
N PHE A 167 3.49 5.77 -0.02
CA PHE A 167 4.47 4.95 0.71
C PHE A 167 4.90 3.79 -0.20
N LEU A 168 6.22 3.62 -0.41
CA LEU A 168 6.76 2.54 -1.23
C LEU A 168 7.66 1.65 -0.40
N ASP A 169 7.49 0.34 -0.52
CA ASP A 169 8.43 -0.66 -0.04
C ASP A 169 9.61 -0.86 -1.01
N ASP A 170 10.56 -1.65 -0.59
CA ASP A 170 11.73 -2.09 -1.38
C ASP A 170 12.63 -0.97 -1.93
N TYR A 171 12.71 0.15 -1.24
CA TYR A 171 13.54 1.29 -1.69
C TYR A 171 15.04 0.96 -1.80
N GLN A 172 15.52 -0.17 -1.26
CA GLN A 172 16.87 -0.69 -1.48
C GLN A 172 17.10 -1.15 -2.93
N LEU A 173 16.03 -1.46 -3.69
CA LEU A 173 16.13 -1.96 -5.06
C LEU A 173 16.45 -0.83 -6.05
N PRO A 174 17.41 -1.02 -6.98
CA PRO A 174 17.78 0.02 -7.96
C PRO A 174 16.63 0.48 -8.84
N ALA A 175 15.71 -0.41 -9.21
CA ALA A 175 14.54 -0.09 -10.03
C ALA A 175 13.60 0.89 -9.32
N ILE A 176 13.32 0.64 -8.04
CA ILE A 176 12.48 1.50 -7.20
C ILE A 176 13.13 2.88 -7.05
N ARG A 177 14.43 2.94 -6.69
CA ARG A 177 15.16 4.22 -6.59
C ARG A 177 15.12 5.01 -7.90
N LYS A 178 15.23 4.32 -9.04
CA LYS A 178 15.20 4.97 -10.35
C LYS A 178 13.82 5.56 -10.65
N ALA A 179 12.74 4.84 -10.37
CA ALA A 179 11.38 5.32 -10.53
C ALA A 179 11.09 6.53 -9.61
N VAL A 180 11.50 6.47 -8.35
CA VAL A 180 11.41 7.59 -7.40
C VAL A 180 12.21 8.81 -7.88
N SER A 181 13.42 8.60 -8.40
CA SER A 181 14.24 9.69 -8.97
C SER A 181 13.53 10.41 -10.12
N PHE A 182 12.83 9.67 -10.99
CA PHE A 182 11.99 10.29 -12.01
C PHE A 182 10.90 11.18 -11.39
N CYS A 183 10.17 10.68 -10.42
CA CYS A 183 9.08 11.43 -9.80
C CYS A 183 9.57 12.73 -9.13
N THR A 184 10.67 12.67 -8.43
CA THR A 184 11.23 13.85 -7.75
C THR A 184 11.82 14.87 -8.73
N ARG A 185 12.41 14.43 -9.84
CA ARG A 185 13.03 15.33 -10.82
C ARG A 185 12.07 15.86 -11.88
N ASN A 186 11.05 15.09 -12.24
CA ASN A 186 10.17 15.42 -13.36
C ASN A 186 8.74 15.76 -12.93
N LEU A 187 8.29 15.34 -11.73
CA LEU A 187 6.91 15.55 -11.26
C LEU A 187 6.81 16.50 -10.08
N GLU A 188 7.93 17.07 -9.63
CA GLU A 188 8.00 17.96 -8.44
C GLU A 188 7.52 17.29 -7.14
N TRP A 189 7.64 15.96 -7.05
CA TRP A 189 7.33 15.24 -5.82
C TRP A 189 8.50 15.37 -4.83
N THR A 190 8.22 15.30 -3.55
CA THR A 190 9.23 15.38 -2.49
C THR A 190 9.35 14.07 -1.73
N ILE A 191 10.56 13.80 -1.22
CA ILE A 191 10.77 12.68 -0.29
C ILE A 191 10.58 13.23 1.12
N GLU A 192 9.61 12.68 1.85
CA GLU A 192 9.30 13.06 3.23
C GLU A 192 10.06 12.20 4.25
N GLU A 193 10.25 10.91 3.93
CA GLU A 193 10.92 9.96 4.81
C GLU A 193 11.62 8.87 4.00
N ASN A 194 12.79 8.45 4.50
CA ASN A 194 13.45 7.19 4.14
C ASN A 194 13.59 6.37 5.40
N GLY A 195 13.10 5.13 5.37
CA GLY A 195 13.16 4.24 6.51
C GLY A 195 13.86 2.92 6.21
N VAL A 196 14.34 2.28 7.25
CA VAL A 196 15.01 0.98 7.19
C VAL A 196 14.47 0.12 8.32
N ALA A 197 13.85 -0.99 7.98
CA ALA A 197 13.44 -1.98 8.96
C ALA A 197 14.57 -3.00 9.26
N ASP A 198 15.19 -3.51 8.21
CA ASP A 198 16.32 -4.44 8.23
C ASP A 198 17.13 -4.33 6.93
N GLU A 199 18.01 -5.30 6.66
CA GLU A 199 18.89 -5.28 5.47
C GLU A 199 18.10 -5.42 4.14
N THR A 200 16.90 -5.98 4.17
CA THR A 200 16.09 -6.33 3.00
C THR A 200 14.84 -5.47 2.83
N HIS A 201 14.44 -4.72 3.85
CA HIS A 201 13.23 -3.89 3.83
C HIS A 201 13.58 -2.43 4.13
N HIS A 202 13.56 -1.63 3.08
CA HIS A 202 13.69 -0.18 3.14
C HIS A 202 12.49 0.44 2.45
N TRP A 203 11.93 1.46 3.06
CA TRP A 203 10.82 2.21 2.45
C TRP A 203 11.19 3.64 2.14
N VAL A 204 10.41 4.24 1.27
CA VAL A 204 10.42 5.68 1.01
C VAL A 204 9.00 6.23 1.03
N VAL A 205 8.85 7.42 1.56
CA VAL A 205 7.59 8.14 1.57
C VAL A 205 7.71 9.36 0.66
N LEU A 206 6.84 9.42 -0.33
CA LEU A 206 6.77 10.51 -1.29
C LEU A 206 5.51 11.35 -1.03
N ARG A 207 5.65 12.66 -1.20
CA ARG A 207 4.51 13.57 -1.28
C ARG A 207 4.33 14.02 -2.72
N THR A 208 3.12 13.89 -3.23
CA THR A 208 2.78 14.35 -4.58
C THR A 208 2.68 15.88 -4.61
N ALA A 209 2.88 16.49 -5.78
CA ALA A 209 2.69 17.93 -5.91
C ALA A 209 1.22 18.33 -5.62
N GLN A 210 1.02 19.48 -4.99
CA GLN A 210 -0.32 19.99 -4.66
C GLN A 210 -1.20 20.19 -5.90
N ALA A 211 -0.59 20.62 -7.00
CA ALA A 211 -1.23 20.69 -8.31
C ALA A 211 -0.21 20.31 -9.38
N ALA A 212 -0.62 19.47 -10.32
CA ALA A 212 0.22 19.18 -11.48
C ALA A 212 0.43 20.46 -12.30
N ARG A 213 1.68 20.94 -12.36
CA ARG A 213 2.01 22.07 -13.24
C ARG A 213 2.04 21.62 -14.70
N PRO A 214 1.49 22.43 -15.62
CA PRO A 214 1.67 22.17 -17.04
C PRO A 214 3.16 22.11 -17.38
N ARG A 215 3.62 20.98 -17.92
CA ARG A 215 4.99 20.81 -18.38
C ARG A 215 5.04 21.06 -19.89
N ALA A 216 6.17 21.56 -20.38
CA ALA A 216 6.38 21.65 -21.82
C ALA A 216 6.28 20.25 -22.47
N PHE A 217 5.87 20.20 -23.73
CA PHE A 217 5.68 18.92 -24.44
C PHE A 217 6.96 18.06 -24.48
N ASP A 218 8.10 18.70 -24.54
CA ASP A 218 9.45 18.11 -24.58
C ASP A 218 10.14 18.14 -23.21
N HIS A 219 9.41 18.38 -22.13
CA HIS A 219 9.98 18.43 -20.78
C HIS A 219 10.58 17.08 -20.40
N PHE A 220 11.85 17.09 -20.09
CA PHE A 220 12.60 15.96 -19.55
C PHE A 220 13.76 16.45 -18.69
N VAL A 221 13.88 15.89 -17.51
CA VAL A 221 15.05 16.03 -16.63
C VAL A 221 15.66 14.65 -16.43
N ASP A 222 16.94 14.53 -16.68
CA ASP A 222 17.67 13.26 -16.51
C ASP A 222 17.61 12.78 -15.05
N PHE A 223 17.43 11.46 -14.84
CA PHE A 223 17.10 10.88 -13.54
C PHE A 223 17.76 9.53 -13.27
#